data_d5675b17dfbda6922a5281e1ad734542
#
_entry.id   d5675b17dfbda6922a5281e1ad734542
#
_cell.length_a   1.000
_cell.length_b   1.000
_cell.length_c   1.000
_cell.angle_alpha   90.00
_cell.angle_beta   90.00
_cell.angle_gamma   90.00
#
_symmetry.space_group_name_H-M   'P 1'
#
loop_
_entity.id
_entity.type
_entity.pdbx_description
1 polymer ?
#
loop_
_entity_poly.entity_id
_entity_poly.type
_entity_poly.pdbx_seq_one_letter_code
_entity_poly.pdbx_strand_id
1 'polypeptide(L)'
;MSNCLKSNFALLMSLGIIFGQKEYLSNEIFFGSNRDLNDRWFEKQSLRIVNGNVFTYYGSTRMLNGYVIAGFKTGTWKQWYANGMIKCIDQYKYGKRNGLQKCWHDNGKIKSEEIVKSDTLFD
;
A
#
# COMPACT_ATOMS: atom_id res chain seq x y z
N MET A 1 -22.91 -22.43 -1.87
CA MET A 1 -22.63 -22.12 -1.91
C MET A 1 -22.15 -21.93 -2.02
N SER A 2 -22.27 -22.02 -1.81
CA SER A 2 -21.94 -21.65 -1.93
C SER A 2 -21.89 -21.15 -2.37
N ASN A 3 -22.33 -21.15 -2.47
CA ASN A 3 -22.36 -20.47 -2.96
C ASN A 3 -22.48 -19.48 -2.81
N CYS A 4 -22.91 -19.44 -2.09
CA CYS A 4 -23.13 -18.35 -1.87
C CYS A 4 -22.08 -17.50 -1.83
N LEU A 5 -21.25 -17.74 -1.42
CA LEU A 5 -20.16 -17.08 -1.51
C LEU A 5 -19.87 -16.80 -2.83
N LYS A 6 -20.24 -17.59 -3.65
CA LYS A 6 -20.02 -17.38 -4.97
C LYS A 6 -20.85 -16.33 -5.47
N SER A 7 -21.97 -16.16 -4.89
CA SER A 7 -22.80 -15.13 -5.38
C SER A 7 -22.15 -13.82 -5.10
N ASN A 8 -21.43 -13.74 -4.04
CA ASN A 8 -20.79 -12.54 -3.77
C ASN A 8 -19.76 -12.27 -4.76
N PHE A 9 -19.19 -13.30 -5.23
CA PHE A 9 -18.24 -13.21 -6.22
C PHE A 9 -18.79 -12.61 -7.43
N ALA A 10 -19.96 -12.98 -7.80
CA ALA A 10 -20.60 -12.49 -8.96
C ALA A 10 -20.83 -11.01 -8.84
N LEU A 11 -21.20 -10.56 -7.68
CA LEU A 11 -21.40 -9.18 -7.50
C LEU A 11 -20.14 -8.43 -7.68
N LEU A 12 -19.06 -8.97 -7.19
CA LEU A 12 -17.80 -8.33 -7.35
C LEU A 12 -17.42 -8.25 -8.78
N MET A 13 -17.84 -9.20 -9.55
CA MET A 13 -17.50 -9.17 -10.92
C MET A 13 -18.16 -8.05 -11.64
N SER A 14 -19.31 -7.65 -11.19
CA SER A 14 -19.98 -6.59 -11.86
C SER A 14 -19.20 -5.30 -11.68
N LEU A 15 -18.37 -5.25 -10.69
CA LEU A 15 -17.56 -4.10 -10.48
C LEU A 15 -16.27 -4.20 -11.26
N GLY A 16 -16.03 -5.34 -11.82
CA GLY A 16 -14.89 -5.56 -12.68
C GLY A 16 -13.55 -5.22 -12.10
N ILE A 17 -13.38 -4.01 -11.76
CA ILE A 17 -12.12 -3.59 -11.29
C ILE A 17 -11.69 -4.23 -10.01
N ILE A 18 -12.61 -4.72 -9.24
CA ILE A 18 -12.26 -5.32 -7.99
C ILE A 18 -11.86 -6.75 -8.20
N PHE A 19 -12.35 -7.31 -9.27
CA PHE A 19 -12.12 -8.69 -9.54
C PHE A 19 -10.67 -8.89 -9.88
N GLY A 20 -10.01 -9.75 -9.16
CA GLY A 20 -8.60 -10.00 -9.39
C GLY A 20 -7.69 -9.18 -8.51
N GLN A 21 -8.21 -8.17 -7.84
CA GLN A 21 -7.38 -7.42 -6.94
C GLN A 21 -7.17 -8.21 -5.67
N LYS A 22 -5.99 -8.16 -5.15
CA LYS A 22 -5.63 -8.85 -3.93
C LYS A 22 -5.48 -7.88 -2.79
N GLU A 23 -5.56 -8.43 -1.59
CA GLU A 23 -5.25 -7.71 -0.39
C GLU A 23 -4.08 -8.40 0.28
N TYR A 24 -3.18 -7.63 0.83
CA TYR A 24 -1.97 -8.14 1.45
C TYR A 24 -1.82 -7.57 2.85
N LEU A 25 -1.32 -8.38 3.76
CA LEU A 25 -0.86 -7.83 5.03
C LEU A 25 0.58 -7.39 4.83
N SER A 26 0.95 -6.31 5.48
CA SER A 26 2.28 -5.74 5.30
C SER A 26 3.40 -6.71 5.65
N ASN A 27 3.13 -7.68 6.53
CA ASN A 27 4.13 -8.67 6.92
C ASN A 27 4.23 -9.83 5.93
N GLU A 28 3.37 -9.88 4.91
CA GLU A 28 3.39 -10.92 3.89
C GLU A 28 4.18 -10.53 2.64
N ILE A 29 4.66 -9.29 2.60
CA ILE A 29 5.35 -8.76 1.44
C ILE A 29 6.72 -8.24 1.83
N PHE A 30 7.58 -8.09 0.85
CA PHE A 30 8.92 -7.53 1.07
C PHE A 30 9.34 -6.68 -0.13
N PHE A 31 10.24 -5.76 0.12
CA PHE A 31 10.76 -4.89 -0.93
C PHE A 31 12.07 -5.45 -1.45
N GLY A 32 12.14 -5.70 -2.74
CA GLY A 32 13.36 -6.19 -3.38
C GLY A 32 14.07 -5.06 -4.07
N SER A 33 15.24 -4.71 -3.56
CA SER A 33 15.99 -3.57 -4.07
C SER A 33 17.25 -3.93 -4.85
N ASN A 34 17.41 -5.19 -5.21
CA ASN A 34 18.57 -5.56 -6.00
C ASN A 34 18.26 -5.48 -7.50
N ARG A 35 19.30 -5.66 -8.30
CA ARG A 35 19.15 -5.54 -9.74
C ARG A 35 18.07 -6.46 -10.32
N ASP A 36 17.99 -7.65 -9.81
CA ASP A 36 17.05 -8.63 -10.36
C ASP A 36 15.60 -8.35 -9.98
N LEU A 37 15.40 -7.70 -8.86
CA LEU A 37 14.06 -7.44 -8.33
C LEU A 37 13.56 -6.04 -8.67
N ASN A 38 14.43 -5.20 -9.25
CA ASN A 38 14.05 -3.89 -9.80
C ASN A 38 13.27 -2.97 -8.86
N ASP A 39 13.66 -2.97 -7.58
CA ASP A 39 13.05 -2.09 -6.57
C ASP A 39 11.52 -2.21 -6.52
N ARG A 40 11.04 -3.44 -6.45
CA ARG A 40 9.60 -3.73 -6.38
C ARG A 40 9.23 -4.50 -5.14
N TRP A 41 7.94 -4.52 -4.87
CA TRP A 41 7.38 -5.29 -3.76
C TRP A 41 6.91 -6.65 -4.24
N PHE A 42 7.20 -7.67 -3.45
CA PHE A 42 6.92 -9.07 -3.78
C PHE A 42 6.22 -9.78 -2.61
N GLU A 43 5.42 -10.77 -2.94
CA GLU A 43 4.86 -11.69 -1.95
C GLU A 43 5.97 -12.56 -1.41
N LYS A 44 6.04 -12.74 -0.10
CA LYS A 44 7.09 -13.55 0.52
C LYS A 44 7.03 -15.01 0.12
N GLN A 45 5.84 -15.55 0.03
CA GLN A 45 5.70 -16.97 -0.23
C GLN A 45 5.88 -17.37 -1.69
N SER A 46 5.32 -16.58 -2.57
CA SER A 46 5.27 -16.95 -3.99
C SER A 46 6.28 -16.21 -4.85
N LEU A 47 6.88 -15.16 -4.30
CA LEU A 47 7.78 -14.27 -5.02
C LEU A 47 7.10 -13.57 -6.20
N ARG A 48 5.77 -13.50 -6.18
CA ARG A 48 5.05 -12.75 -7.20
C ARG A 48 5.05 -11.29 -6.87
N ILE A 49 4.95 -10.48 -7.91
CA ILE A 49 4.86 -9.03 -7.75
C ILE A 49 3.55 -8.67 -7.06
N VAL A 50 3.63 -7.79 -6.09
CA VAL A 50 2.45 -7.34 -5.35
C VAL A 50 1.61 -6.42 -6.24
N ASN A 51 0.30 -6.61 -6.18
CA ASN A 51 -0.62 -5.80 -6.97
C ASN A 51 -1.95 -5.75 -6.23
N GLY A 52 -2.15 -4.75 -5.42
CA GLY A 52 -3.37 -4.61 -4.62
C GLY A 52 -3.19 -3.75 -3.39
N ASN A 53 -4.17 -3.78 -2.52
CA ASN A 53 -4.17 -3.01 -1.28
C ASN A 53 -3.33 -3.68 -0.20
N VAL A 54 -2.61 -2.88 0.56
CA VAL A 54 -1.77 -3.37 1.65
C VAL A 54 -2.32 -2.86 2.97
N PHE A 55 -2.45 -3.76 3.93
CA PHE A 55 -3.01 -3.48 5.25
C PHE A 55 -2.04 -3.86 6.36
N THR A 56 -2.18 -3.22 7.50
CA THR A 56 -1.48 -3.59 8.72
C THR A 56 -2.50 -3.70 9.84
N TYR A 57 -2.32 -4.67 10.72
CA TYR A 57 -3.13 -4.77 11.92
C TYR A 57 -2.48 -3.99 13.06
N TYR A 58 -3.29 -3.19 13.72
CA TYR A 58 -2.91 -2.49 14.94
C TYR A 58 -3.88 -2.99 16.01
N GLY A 59 -3.41 -3.92 16.84
CA GLY A 59 -4.31 -4.65 17.71
C GLY A 59 -5.24 -5.50 16.88
N SER A 60 -6.53 -5.34 17.04
CA SER A 60 -7.53 -6.07 16.26
C SER A 60 -8.04 -5.29 15.06
N THR A 61 -7.57 -4.08 14.85
CA THR A 61 -8.07 -3.22 13.78
C THR A 61 -7.16 -3.29 12.55
N ARG A 62 -7.77 -3.56 11.41
CA ARG A 62 -7.06 -3.61 10.13
C ARG A 62 -7.09 -2.21 9.50
N MET A 63 -5.93 -1.66 9.24
CA MET A 63 -5.81 -0.32 8.68
C MET A 63 -5.17 -0.39 7.30
N LEU A 64 -5.74 0.35 6.35
CA LEU A 64 -5.22 0.39 4.99
C LEU A 64 -3.98 1.27 4.93
N ASN A 65 -2.87 0.69 4.50
CA ASN A 65 -1.64 1.47 4.31
C ASN A 65 -1.65 2.17 2.96
N GLY A 66 -1.96 1.46 1.90
CA GLY A 66 -1.95 2.03 0.56
C GLY A 66 -2.09 0.97 -0.50
N TYR A 67 -1.81 1.37 -1.72
CA TYR A 67 -1.99 0.51 -2.89
C TYR A 67 -0.68 0.31 -3.63
N VAL A 68 -0.46 -0.90 -4.12
CA VAL A 68 0.72 -1.25 -4.92
C VAL A 68 0.25 -1.70 -6.29
N ILE A 69 0.81 -1.13 -7.34
CA ILE A 69 0.52 -1.53 -8.72
C ILE A 69 1.81 -2.02 -9.34
N ALA A 70 1.78 -3.22 -9.88
CA ALA A 70 2.94 -3.82 -10.54
C ALA A 70 4.20 -3.78 -9.67
N GLY A 71 4.03 -3.94 -8.37
CA GLY A 71 5.12 -3.93 -7.42
C GLY A 71 5.54 -2.56 -6.93
N PHE A 72 4.89 -1.49 -7.39
CA PHE A 72 5.25 -0.13 -7.01
C PHE A 72 4.18 0.51 -6.13
N LYS A 73 4.59 1.11 -5.03
CA LYS A 73 3.67 1.91 -4.22
C LYS A 73 3.15 3.05 -5.09
N THR A 74 1.85 3.33 -4.97
CA THR A 74 1.26 4.43 -5.71
C THR A 74 0.16 5.06 -4.87
N GLY A 75 -0.07 6.35 -5.07
CA GLY A 75 -1.09 7.10 -4.35
C GLY A 75 -0.69 7.41 -2.92
N THR A 76 -1.67 7.53 -2.07
CA THR A 76 -1.46 7.91 -0.67
C THR A 76 -1.12 6.68 0.17
N TRP A 77 -0.03 6.78 0.93
CA TRP A 77 0.40 5.73 1.83
C TRP A 77 0.40 6.24 3.25
N LYS A 78 -0.19 5.47 4.16
CA LYS A 78 -0.37 5.86 5.55
C LYS A 78 0.25 4.85 6.49
N GLN A 79 0.78 5.36 7.59
CA GLN A 79 1.30 4.54 8.67
C GLN A 79 0.75 5.09 9.98
N TRP A 80 0.59 4.22 10.96
CA TRP A 80 0.05 4.60 12.26
C TRP A 80 0.97 4.13 13.37
N TYR A 81 0.90 4.82 14.49
CA TYR A 81 1.53 4.38 15.74
C TYR A 81 0.63 3.32 16.38
N ALA A 82 1.21 2.57 17.33
CA ALA A 82 0.45 1.53 18.04
C ALA A 82 -0.77 2.09 18.78
N ASN A 83 -0.73 3.37 19.14
CA ASN A 83 -1.85 4.01 19.83
C ASN A 83 -2.96 4.44 18.89
N GLY A 84 -2.86 4.13 17.59
CA GLY A 84 -3.87 4.49 16.61
C GLY A 84 -3.73 5.87 15.99
N MET A 85 -2.78 6.66 16.46
CA MET A 85 -2.55 7.99 15.89
C MET A 85 -1.79 7.85 14.57
N ILE A 86 -2.06 8.74 13.64
CA ILE A 86 -1.38 8.72 12.35
C ILE A 86 0.11 9.04 12.54
N LYS A 87 0.95 8.26 11.89
CA LYS A 87 2.38 8.44 11.95
C LYS A 87 2.89 9.20 10.75
N CYS A 88 2.55 8.74 9.55
CA CYS A 88 2.96 9.40 8.31
C CYS A 88 1.90 9.25 7.25
N ILE A 89 1.81 10.26 6.40
CA ILE A 89 1.04 10.23 5.17
C ILE A 89 1.99 10.66 4.08
N ASP A 90 2.22 9.78 3.13
CA ASP A 90 3.16 10.02 2.04
C ASP A 90 2.48 9.80 0.70
N GLN A 91 2.90 10.54 -0.29
CA GLN A 91 2.40 10.38 -1.65
C GLN A 91 3.46 9.69 -2.50
N TYR A 92 3.02 8.72 -3.28
CA TYR A 92 3.92 7.97 -4.16
C TYR A 92 3.40 7.95 -5.58
N LYS A 93 4.31 7.84 -6.52
CA LYS A 93 4.00 7.67 -7.93
C LYS A 93 4.96 6.62 -8.46
N TYR A 94 4.42 5.43 -8.75
CA TYR A 94 5.20 4.30 -9.25
C TYR A 94 6.48 4.06 -8.46
N GLY A 95 6.34 3.96 -7.16
CA GLY A 95 7.44 3.59 -6.28
C GLY A 95 8.28 4.75 -5.77
N LYS A 96 8.10 5.95 -6.30
CA LYS A 96 8.89 7.10 -5.91
C LYS A 96 8.03 8.10 -5.14
N ARG A 97 8.61 8.72 -4.12
CA ARG A 97 7.89 9.74 -3.39
C ARG A 97 7.63 10.90 -4.34
N ASN A 98 6.42 11.39 -4.37
CA ASN A 98 6.02 12.47 -5.25
C ASN A 98 4.81 13.18 -4.65
N GLY A 99 5.00 14.40 -4.21
CA GLY A 99 3.96 15.19 -3.56
C GLY A 99 4.25 15.38 -2.08
N LEU A 100 3.21 15.59 -1.31
CA LEU A 100 3.35 15.90 0.11
C LEU A 100 3.76 14.68 0.91
N GLN A 101 4.78 14.86 1.74
CA GLN A 101 5.27 13.85 2.67
C GLN A 101 5.17 14.48 4.05
N LYS A 102 4.39 13.90 4.93
CA LYS A 102 4.14 14.49 6.24
C LYS A 102 4.13 13.43 7.32
N CYS A 103 4.84 13.70 8.39
CA CYS A 103 4.90 12.78 9.52
C CYS A 103 4.66 13.53 10.82
N TRP A 104 4.16 12.82 11.81
CA TRP A 104 3.85 13.36 13.14
C TRP A 104 4.52 12.52 14.20
N HIS A 105 4.74 13.14 15.36
CA HIS A 105 5.15 12.42 16.55
C HIS A 105 3.92 11.71 17.13
N ASP A 106 4.16 10.79 18.05
CA ASP A 106 3.07 10.02 18.65
C ASP A 106 2.14 10.87 19.53
N ASN A 107 2.56 12.10 19.86
CA ASN A 107 1.71 13.04 20.58
C ASN A 107 0.89 13.93 19.63
N GLY A 108 0.96 13.68 18.33
CA GLY A 108 0.17 14.42 17.34
C GLY A 108 0.83 15.67 16.81
N LYS A 109 2.01 16.03 17.30
CA LYS A 109 2.70 17.22 16.77
C LYS A 109 3.43 16.87 15.49
N ILE A 110 3.51 17.83 14.59
CA ILE A 110 4.17 17.62 13.31
C ILE A 110 5.64 17.37 13.53
N LYS A 111 6.14 16.29 12.92
CA LYS A 111 7.54 15.93 12.97
C LYS A 111 8.28 16.44 11.75
N SER A 112 7.69 16.28 10.58
CA SER A 112 8.29 16.71 9.33
C SER A 112 7.21 16.93 8.28
N GLU A 113 7.50 17.82 7.36
CA GLU A 113 6.60 18.09 6.25
C GLU A 113 7.43 18.61 5.09
N GLU A 114 7.29 17.99 3.93
CA GLU A 114 8.01 18.42 2.74
C GLU A 114 7.21 18.05 1.49
N ILE A 115 7.47 18.76 0.41
CA ILE A 115 6.88 18.44 -0.87
C ILE A 115 8.00 17.94 -1.75
N VAL A 116 7.87 16.69 -2.20
CA VAL A 116 8.87 16.06 -3.05
C VAL A 116 8.37 16.09 -4.48
N LYS A 117 9.21 16.54 -5.39
CA LYS A 117 8.91 16.46 -6.81
C LYS A 117 9.81 15.42 -7.40
N SER A 118 9.23 14.62 -8.27
CA SER A 118 10.02 13.62 -8.96
C SER A 118 10.98 14.31 -9.91
N ASP A 119 12.17 13.73 -10.02
CA ASP A 119 13.18 14.30 -10.89
C ASP A 119 13.13 13.74 -12.30
N THR A 120 12.13 12.95 -12.62
CA THR A 120 12.06 12.39 -13.96
C THR A 120 11.53 13.43 -14.92
N LEU A 121 11.99 13.35 -16.14
CA LEU A 121 11.58 14.29 -17.15
C LEU A 121 10.14 14.15 -17.57
N PHE A 122 9.52 13.07 -17.21
CA PHE A 122 8.18 12.77 -17.67
C PHE A 122 7.11 12.97 -16.60
N ASP A 123 7.43 13.64 -15.57
CA ASP A 123 6.46 13.90 -14.51
C ASP A 123 5.50 15.00 -14.82
#